data_e7b0b9fd54e489610d9e2d1eaf5c96e0
#
_entry.id   e7b0b9fd54e489610d9e2d1eaf5c96e0
#
_cell.length_a   1.000
_cell.length_b   1.000
_cell.length_c   1.000
_cell.angle_alpha   90.00
_cell.angle_beta   90.00
_cell.angle_gamma   90.00
#
_symmetry.space_group_name_H-M   'P 1'
#
loop_
_entity.id
_entity.type
_entity.pdbx_description
1 polymer ?
#
loop_
_entity_poly.entity_id
_entity_poly.type
_entity_poly.pdbx_seq_one_letter_code
_entity_poly.pdbx_strand_id
1 'polypeptide(L)'
;MNSNRDYVEVIYNETDRPLTSYPAKLASHLVERYELSEGSRLLEVGCGRGEVLKGFIDAGLIGNGVDISPATSHYYPEVELKVTNLEQNQIPYDDGLFDVVYSKSLIEHFYHPERVVGEMFRVLRPGGVLLALTPDWDVNYRMFYCDYTHRTPFTAESLRDLLLIHRFTDVSVERFRQLPVVWKYPKVFLPLTELTRWTSPRVLKPHSKWIRFSKEIMLLASAVKPLISD
;
A
#
# COMPACT_ATOMS: atom_id res chain seq x y z
N MET A 1 -6.99 24.22 -22.09
CA MET A 1 -6.48 23.76 -20.77
C MET A 1 -7.57 22.94 -20.10
N ASN A 2 -7.57 21.64 -20.27
CA ASN A 2 -8.44 20.76 -19.47
C ASN A 2 -7.74 20.48 -18.16
N SER A 3 -8.02 21.27 -17.12
CA SER A 3 -7.57 20.98 -15.77
C SER A 3 -8.46 19.89 -15.19
N ASN A 4 -8.14 18.63 -15.47
CA ASN A 4 -8.71 17.57 -14.67
C ASN A 4 -8.32 17.83 -13.22
N ARG A 5 -9.30 17.72 -12.30
CA ARG A 5 -9.01 17.83 -10.87
C ARG A 5 -8.07 16.70 -10.46
N ASP A 6 -7.16 17.00 -9.54
CA ASP A 6 -6.29 16.00 -8.93
C ASP A 6 -7.16 14.92 -8.23
N TYR A 7 -6.81 13.64 -8.41
CA TYR A 7 -7.57 12.55 -7.79
C TYR A 7 -7.55 12.62 -6.25
N VAL A 8 -6.46 13.15 -5.68
CA VAL A 8 -6.35 13.34 -4.23
C VAL A 8 -7.37 14.36 -3.74
N GLU A 9 -7.58 15.46 -4.48
CA GLU A 9 -8.59 16.45 -4.14
C GLU A 9 -10.03 15.91 -4.21
N VAL A 10 -10.28 14.98 -5.13
CA VAL A 10 -11.63 14.42 -5.34
C VAL A 10 -11.91 13.23 -4.41
N ILE A 11 -10.98 12.27 -4.32
CA ILE A 11 -11.20 10.99 -3.62
C ILE A 11 -10.68 11.02 -2.18
N TYR A 12 -9.59 11.76 -1.94
CA TYR A 12 -8.87 11.79 -0.66
C TYR A 12 -8.97 13.15 0.04
N ASN A 13 -9.99 13.97 -0.26
CA ASN A 13 -10.21 15.23 0.44
C ASN A 13 -10.46 15.01 1.95
N GLU A 14 -10.17 16.03 2.77
CA GLU A 14 -10.25 15.93 4.23
C GLU A 14 -11.68 15.83 4.76
N THR A 15 -12.69 16.27 3.99
CA THR A 15 -14.09 16.17 4.37
C THR A 15 -14.56 14.72 4.39
N ASP A 16 -14.23 13.96 3.35
CA ASP A 16 -14.63 12.56 3.19
C ASP A 16 -13.65 11.59 3.85
N ARG A 17 -12.38 11.96 3.88
CA ARG A 17 -11.27 11.18 4.44
C ARG A 17 -10.39 12.07 5.34
N PRO A 18 -10.84 12.40 6.55
CA PRO A 18 -10.06 13.23 7.48
C PRO A 18 -8.74 12.55 7.86
N LEU A 19 -7.74 13.36 8.16
CA LEU A 19 -6.46 12.90 8.70
C LEU A 19 -6.69 12.13 10.01
N THR A 20 -6.01 11.02 10.18
CA THR A 20 -6.16 10.15 11.35
C THR A 20 -4.81 9.62 11.83
N SER A 21 -4.78 9.03 13.02
CA SER A 21 -3.57 8.35 13.52
C SER A 21 -3.35 6.95 12.92
N TYR A 22 -4.23 6.48 12.01
CA TYR A 22 -4.13 5.14 11.43
C TYR A 22 -2.87 4.96 10.57
N PRO A 23 -2.50 5.90 9.66
CA PRO A 23 -1.29 5.76 8.85
C PRO A 23 -0.02 5.59 9.68
N ALA A 24 0.17 6.39 10.72
CA ALA A 24 1.31 6.26 11.63
C ALA A 24 1.32 4.91 12.37
N LYS A 25 0.16 4.43 12.83
CA LYS A 25 0.05 3.09 13.46
C LYS A 25 0.37 1.97 12.47
N LEU A 26 -0.04 2.11 11.20
CA LEU A 26 0.27 1.13 10.16
C LEU A 26 1.78 1.10 9.90
N ALA A 27 2.41 2.25 9.71
CA ALA A 27 3.85 2.35 9.51
C ALA A 27 4.62 1.71 10.66
N SER A 28 4.32 2.09 11.93
CA SER A 28 4.96 1.51 13.11
C SER A 28 4.79 -0.01 13.19
N HIS A 29 3.57 -0.50 12.89
CA HIS A 29 3.31 -1.95 12.86
C HIS A 29 4.14 -2.68 11.81
N LEU A 30 4.28 -2.11 10.60
CA LEU A 30 5.08 -2.71 9.54
C LEU A 30 6.58 -2.66 9.86
N VAL A 31 7.06 -1.56 10.44
CA VAL A 31 8.45 -1.45 10.91
C VAL A 31 8.78 -2.53 11.94
N GLU A 32 7.92 -2.69 12.95
CA GLU A 32 8.10 -3.71 13.99
C GLU A 32 8.02 -5.14 13.40
N ARG A 33 7.00 -5.40 12.57
CA ARG A 33 6.70 -6.73 12.03
C ARG A 33 7.78 -7.26 11.10
N TYR A 34 8.35 -6.38 10.26
CA TYR A 34 9.37 -6.73 9.27
C TYR A 34 10.78 -6.32 9.70
N GLU A 35 10.94 -5.94 10.98
CA GLU A 35 12.23 -5.58 11.59
C GLU A 35 13.01 -4.56 10.73
N LEU A 36 12.28 -3.55 10.19
CA LEU A 36 12.90 -2.53 9.36
C LEU A 36 13.83 -1.67 10.22
N SER A 37 15.11 -1.61 9.84
CA SER A 37 16.13 -0.93 10.63
C SER A 37 15.98 0.60 10.54
N GLU A 38 16.25 1.29 11.63
CA GLU A 38 16.38 2.75 11.66
C GLU A 38 17.42 3.22 10.62
N GLY A 39 17.14 4.31 9.93
CA GLY A 39 17.99 4.83 8.87
C GLY A 39 17.86 4.11 7.52
N SER A 40 17.06 3.03 7.41
CA SER A 40 16.78 2.39 6.11
C SER A 40 16.09 3.37 5.16
N ARG A 41 16.53 3.36 3.90
CA ARG A 41 15.92 4.16 2.83
C ARG A 41 14.65 3.49 2.34
N LEU A 42 13.52 4.18 2.49
CA LEU A 42 12.21 3.70 2.06
C LEU A 42 11.67 4.57 0.92
N LEU A 43 11.15 3.90 -0.13
CA LEU A 43 10.32 4.54 -1.15
C LEU A 43 8.87 4.13 -0.97
N GLU A 44 7.95 5.09 -0.79
CA GLU A 44 6.52 4.84 -0.95
C GLU A 44 6.10 5.14 -2.39
N VAL A 45 5.65 4.10 -3.10
CA VAL A 45 5.13 4.19 -4.47
C VAL A 45 3.62 4.36 -4.42
N GLY A 46 3.13 5.50 -4.94
CA GLY A 46 1.73 5.90 -4.79
C GLY A 46 1.44 6.49 -3.42
N CYS A 47 2.26 7.45 -2.97
CA CYS A 47 2.19 7.98 -1.61
C CYS A 47 0.99 8.92 -1.36
N GLY A 48 0.29 9.39 -2.40
CA GLY A 48 -0.90 10.24 -2.27
C GLY A 48 -0.67 11.49 -1.42
N ARG A 49 -1.31 11.59 -0.23
CA ARG A 49 -1.08 12.69 0.72
C ARG A 49 0.18 12.53 1.57
N GLY A 50 0.86 11.37 1.51
CA GLY A 50 2.09 11.12 2.25
C GLY A 50 1.91 10.72 3.72
N GLU A 51 0.69 10.42 4.17
CA GLU A 51 0.42 10.14 5.60
C GLU A 51 1.14 8.88 6.11
N VAL A 52 1.24 7.81 5.28
CA VAL A 52 1.94 6.59 5.67
C VAL A 52 3.45 6.79 5.56
N LEU A 53 3.91 7.48 4.52
CA LEU A 53 5.30 7.88 4.36
C LEU A 53 5.82 8.67 5.55
N LYS A 54 5.04 9.68 5.99
CA LYS A 54 5.35 10.43 7.22
C LYS A 54 5.42 9.52 8.44
N GLY A 55 4.53 8.53 8.54
CA GLY A 55 4.56 7.54 9.62
C GLY A 55 5.82 6.69 9.62
N PHE A 56 6.36 6.31 8.47
CA PHE A 56 7.65 5.62 8.34
C PHE A 56 8.82 6.52 8.74
N ILE A 57 8.80 7.80 8.31
CA ILE A 57 9.82 8.78 8.70
C ILE A 57 9.82 8.99 10.22
N ASP A 58 8.65 9.14 10.83
CA ASP A 58 8.51 9.29 12.28
C ASP A 58 8.95 8.03 13.06
N ALA A 59 8.94 6.87 12.40
CA ALA A 59 9.47 5.61 12.93
C ALA A 59 10.97 5.41 12.66
N GLY A 60 11.68 6.44 12.15
CA GLY A 60 13.14 6.45 12.00
C GLY A 60 13.67 6.07 10.62
N LEU A 61 12.82 5.89 9.59
CA LEU A 61 13.29 5.60 8.24
C LEU A 61 13.55 6.89 7.44
N ILE A 62 14.38 6.79 6.40
CA ILE A 62 14.62 7.86 5.43
C ILE A 62 13.62 7.68 4.30
N GLY A 63 12.53 8.46 4.32
CA GLY A 63 11.40 8.30 3.41
C GLY A 63 11.50 9.15 2.16
N ASN A 64 11.21 8.54 1.01
CA ASN A 64 11.03 9.18 -0.29
C ASN A 64 9.67 8.77 -0.86
N GLY A 65 9.04 9.66 -1.60
CA GLY A 65 7.74 9.41 -2.23
C GLY A 65 7.77 9.50 -3.75
N VAL A 66 6.89 8.74 -4.40
CA VAL A 66 6.54 8.95 -5.82
C VAL A 66 5.04 8.83 -5.99
N ASP A 67 4.44 9.79 -6.68
CA ASP A 67 3.01 9.81 -6.99
C ASP A 67 2.75 10.58 -8.29
N ILE A 68 1.58 10.46 -8.88
CA ILE A 68 1.12 11.31 -9.97
C ILE A 68 0.65 12.67 -9.45
N SER A 69 0.21 12.74 -8.19
CA SER A 69 -0.25 13.94 -7.49
C SER A 69 0.89 14.61 -6.73
N PRO A 70 0.95 15.96 -6.71
CA PRO A 70 1.87 16.70 -5.86
C PRO A 70 1.40 16.84 -4.40
N ALA A 71 0.31 16.17 -4.00
CA ALA A 71 -0.36 16.41 -2.73
C ALA A 71 0.53 16.20 -1.50
N THR A 72 1.47 15.23 -1.53
CA THR A 72 2.43 15.03 -0.43
C THR A 72 3.19 16.32 -0.11
N SER A 73 3.66 17.05 -1.12
CA SER A 73 4.39 18.33 -0.92
C SER A 73 3.54 19.42 -0.28
N HIS A 74 2.21 19.31 -0.38
CA HIS A 74 1.29 20.23 0.29
C HIS A 74 1.14 19.88 1.78
N TYR A 75 1.01 18.59 2.11
CA TYR A 75 0.81 18.13 3.49
C TYR A 75 2.11 18.00 4.28
N TYR A 76 3.19 17.61 3.61
CA TYR A 76 4.50 17.32 4.21
C TYR A 76 5.62 17.86 3.31
N PRO A 77 5.84 19.19 3.30
CA PRO A 77 6.79 19.84 2.39
C PRO A 77 8.26 19.43 2.63
N GLU A 78 8.55 18.86 3.79
CA GLU A 78 9.88 18.34 4.14
C GLU A 78 10.19 16.97 3.50
N VAL A 79 9.18 16.28 2.96
CA VAL A 79 9.33 14.96 2.35
C VAL A 79 9.77 15.09 0.91
N GLU A 80 10.81 14.36 0.51
CA GLU A 80 11.21 14.28 -0.90
C GLU A 80 10.16 13.53 -1.71
N LEU A 81 9.46 14.27 -2.58
CA LEU A 81 8.47 13.74 -3.51
C LEU A 81 8.93 13.93 -4.95
N LYS A 82 8.87 12.86 -5.76
CA LYS A 82 8.96 12.95 -7.21
C LYS A 82 7.61 12.72 -7.85
N VAL A 83 7.11 13.73 -8.58
CA VAL A 83 5.83 13.65 -9.28
C VAL A 83 6.02 13.02 -10.65
N THR A 84 5.37 11.88 -10.90
CA THR A 84 5.45 11.17 -12.18
C THR A 84 4.23 10.26 -12.42
N ASN A 85 3.91 10.06 -13.69
CA ASN A 85 2.90 9.09 -14.10
C ASN A 85 3.55 7.74 -14.42
N LEU A 86 3.39 6.77 -13.53
CA LEU A 86 3.98 5.43 -13.63
C LEU A 86 3.33 4.54 -14.71
N GLU A 87 2.19 4.94 -15.29
CA GLU A 87 1.66 4.30 -16.51
C GLU A 87 2.56 4.56 -17.73
N GLN A 88 3.27 5.68 -17.73
CA GLN A 88 4.04 6.16 -18.89
C GLN A 88 5.54 6.18 -18.64
N ASN A 89 5.95 6.39 -17.39
CA ASN A 89 7.34 6.64 -17.02
C ASN A 89 7.84 5.59 -16.01
N GLN A 90 9.17 5.50 -15.91
CA GLN A 90 9.84 4.74 -14.86
C GLN A 90 9.76 5.49 -13.51
N ILE A 91 9.98 4.77 -12.43
CA ILE A 91 10.24 5.39 -11.11
C ILE A 91 11.53 6.21 -11.21
N PRO A 92 11.49 7.54 -10.95
CA PRO A 92 12.62 8.45 -11.24
C PRO A 92 13.71 8.39 -10.15
N TYR A 93 14.15 7.19 -9.82
CA TYR A 93 15.24 6.87 -8.91
C TYR A 93 16.15 5.81 -9.51
N ASP A 94 17.41 5.79 -9.06
CA ASP A 94 18.43 4.86 -9.53
C ASP A 94 18.14 3.41 -9.11
N ASP A 95 18.73 2.46 -9.83
CA ASP A 95 18.67 1.04 -9.54
C ASP A 95 19.28 0.74 -8.16
N GLY A 96 18.63 -0.11 -7.38
CA GLY A 96 19.20 -0.60 -6.13
C GLY A 96 19.37 0.46 -5.03
N LEU A 97 18.60 1.54 -5.06
CA LEU A 97 18.74 2.67 -4.15
C LEU A 97 18.09 2.42 -2.78
N PHE A 98 16.99 1.65 -2.71
CA PHE A 98 16.16 1.55 -1.53
C PHE A 98 16.31 0.22 -0.81
N ASP A 99 16.31 0.27 0.52
CA ASP A 99 16.23 -0.89 1.40
C ASP A 99 14.83 -1.47 1.43
N VAL A 100 13.82 -0.59 1.37
CA VAL A 100 12.41 -0.91 1.44
C VAL A 100 11.65 -0.18 0.35
N VAL A 101 10.79 -0.89 -0.36
CA VAL A 101 9.74 -0.29 -1.20
C VAL A 101 8.40 -0.65 -0.60
N TYR A 102 7.58 0.36 -0.37
CA TYR A 102 6.23 0.22 0.15
C TYR A 102 5.22 0.75 -0.86
N SER A 103 4.09 0.07 -0.97
CA SER A 103 2.96 0.52 -1.79
C SER A 103 1.65 0.10 -1.17
N LYS A 104 0.65 0.98 -1.20
CA LYS A 104 -0.68 0.67 -0.69
C LYS A 104 -1.77 1.24 -1.58
N SER A 105 -2.71 0.39 -1.99
CA SER A 105 -3.83 0.78 -2.84
C SER A 105 -3.36 1.51 -4.10
N LEU A 106 -2.43 0.88 -4.83
CA LEU A 106 -1.84 1.41 -6.04
C LEU A 106 -1.89 0.41 -7.20
N ILE A 107 -1.36 -0.81 -7.01
CA ILE A 107 -1.16 -1.76 -8.12
C ILE A 107 -2.46 -2.19 -8.80
N GLU A 108 -3.57 -2.16 -8.07
CA GLU A 108 -4.92 -2.42 -8.60
C GLU A 108 -5.41 -1.37 -9.60
N HIS A 109 -4.79 -0.20 -9.65
CA HIS A 109 -5.16 0.89 -10.57
C HIS A 109 -4.53 0.77 -11.94
N PHE A 110 -3.54 -0.10 -12.13
CA PHE A 110 -2.84 -0.29 -13.39
C PHE A 110 -3.50 -1.35 -14.28
N TYR A 111 -3.55 -1.11 -15.59
CA TYR A 111 -3.85 -2.15 -16.58
C TYR A 111 -2.69 -3.13 -16.74
N HIS A 112 -1.47 -2.67 -16.51
CA HIS A 112 -0.21 -3.40 -16.62
C HIS A 112 0.59 -3.32 -15.30
N PRO A 113 0.09 -3.94 -14.20
CA PRO A 113 0.74 -3.89 -12.89
C PRO A 113 2.16 -4.49 -12.90
N GLU A 114 2.45 -5.40 -13.84
CA GLU A 114 3.78 -5.97 -14.04
C GLU A 114 4.85 -4.91 -14.29
N ARG A 115 4.51 -3.80 -14.95
CA ARG A 115 5.47 -2.71 -15.21
C ARG A 115 5.89 -2.01 -13.93
N VAL A 116 4.92 -1.61 -13.09
CA VAL A 116 5.22 -0.91 -11.84
C VAL A 116 5.88 -1.84 -10.83
N VAL A 117 5.51 -3.12 -10.80
CA VAL A 117 6.19 -4.13 -9.95
C VAL A 117 7.63 -4.35 -10.40
N GLY A 118 7.89 -4.39 -11.72
CA GLY A 118 9.24 -4.44 -12.28
C GLY A 118 10.10 -3.23 -11.89
N GLU A 119 9.51 -2.04 -11.86
CA GLU A 119 10.19 -0.82 -11.41
C GLU A 119 10.44 -0.83 -9.88
N MET A 120 9.49 -1.31 -9.08
CA MET A 120 9.71 -1.53 -7.65
C MET A 120 10.88 -2.49 -7.39
N PHE A 121 10.96 -3.58 -8.19
CA PHE A 121 12.10 -4.50 -8.14
C PHE A 121 13.41 -3.82 -8.54
N ARG A 122 13.40 -3.01 -9.61
CA ARG A 122 14.60 -2.31 -10.09
C ARG A 122 15.20 -1.40 -9.03
N VAL A 123 14.38 -0.57 -8.40
CA VAL A 123 14.86 0.44 -7.42
C VAL A 123 15.22 -0.15 -6.06
N LEU A 124 14.76 -1.36 -5.72
CA LEU A 124 15.20 -2.10 -4.54
C LEU A 124 16.65 -2.54 -4.69
N ARG A 125 17.45 -2.40 -3.62
CA ARG A 125 18.77 -3.03 -3.57
C ARG A 125 18.68 -4.55 -3.46
N PRO A 126 19.70 -5.32 -3.82
CA PRO A 126 19.77 -6.73 -3.46
C PRO A 126 19.59 -6.91 -1.94
N GLY A 127 18.75 -7.87 -1.54
CA GLY A 127 18.31 -8.07 -0.16
C GLY A 127 17.30 -7.07 0.37
N GLY A 128 16.85 -6.10 -0.44
CA GLY A 128 15.79 -5.16 -0.10
C GLY A 128 14.40 -5.80 -0.09
N VAL A 129 13.48 -5.20 0.66
CA VAL A 129 12.15 -5.75 0.94
C VAL A 129 11.07 -4.92 0.23
N LEU A 130 10.17 -5.60 -0.48
CA LEU A 130 8.91 -5.05 -0.97
C LEU A 130 7.80 -5.35 0.04
N LEU A 131 7.02 -4.34 0.39
CA LEU A 131 5.76 -4.46 1.14
C LEU A 131 4.62 -3.84 0.31
N ALA A 132 3.65 -4.64 -0.09
CA ALA A 132 2.53 -4.16 -0.91
C ALA A 132 1.19 -4.53 -0.30
N LEU A 133 0.26 -3.54 -0.26
CA LEU A 133 -1.12 -3.76 0.15
C LEU A 133 -2.07 -3.43 -1.00
N THR A 134 -2.92 -4.39 -1.36
CA THR A 134 -3.97 -4.22 -2.38
C THR A 134 -5.27 -4.90 -1.92
N PRO A 135 -6.46 -4.50 -2.38
CA PRO A 135 -7.71 -5.16 -2.01
C PRO A 135 -7.72 -6.65 -2.38
N ASP A 136 -8.13 -7.51 -1.42
CA ASP A 136 -8.38 -8.93 -1.71
C ASP A 136 -9.65 -9.07 -2.56
N TRP A 137 -9.50 -9.49 -3.82
CA TRP A 137 -10.61 -9.70 -4.74
C TRP A 137 -11.62 -10.72 -4.23
N ASP A 138 -11.17 -11.83 -3.66
CA ASP A 138 -12.07 -12.90 -3.19
C ASP A 138 -13.09 -12.42 -2.16
N VAL A 139 -12.71 -11.41 -1.38
CA VAL A 139 -13.56 -10.84 -0.33
C VAL A 139 -14.26 -9.57 -0.79
N ASN A 140 -13.57 -8.74 -1.57
CA ASN A 140 -14.04 -7.40 -1.94
C ASN A 140 -14.68 -7.31 -3.34
N TYR A 141 -14.86 -8.41 -4.08
CA TYR A 141 -15.31 -8.40 -5.48
C TYR A 141 -16.55 -7.53 -5.74
N ARG A 142 -17.49 -7.46 -4.78
CA ARG A 142 -18.70 -6.65 -4.89
C ARG A 142 -18.47 -5.15 -4.75
N MET A 143 -17.36 -4.76 -4.13
CA MET A 143 -17.02 -3.37 -3.80
C MET A 143 -15.85 -2.87 -4.64
N PHE A 144 -15.12 -3.75 -5.30
CA PHE A 144 -13.89 -3.43 -6.01
C PHE A 144 -14.11 -2.31 -7.03
N TYR A 145 -15.09 -2.45 -7.90
CA TYR A 145 -15.42 -1.44 -8.90
C TYR A 145 -16.30 -0.28 -8.39
N CYS A 146 -16.54 -0.16 -7.07
CA CYS A 146 -17.07 1.08 -6.50
C CYS A 146 -16.06 2.23 -6.58
N ASP A 147 -14.78 1.91 -6.70
CA ASP A 147 -13.77 2.84 -7.18
C ASP A 147 -13.60 2.62 -8.69
N TYR A 148 -14.01 3.62 -9.50
CA TYR A 148 -14.00 3.51 -10.95
C TYR A 148 -12.58 3.43 -11.54
N THR A 149 -11.56 3.77 -10.76
CA THR A 149 -10.16 3.76 -11.17
C THR A 149 -9.50 2.38 -11.02
N HIS A 150 -10.13 1.44 -10.32
CA HIS A 150 -9.65 0.07 -10.22
C HIS A 150 -9.69 -0.64 -11.58
N ARG A 151 -8.62 -1.37 -11.91
CA ARG A 151 -8.42 -2.06 -13.19
C ARG A 151 -8.15 -3.55 -12.99
N THR A 152 -7.14 -3.89 -12.23
CA THR A 152 -6.66 -5.26 -12.06
C THR A 152 -6.97 -5.78 -10.67
N PRO A 153 -7.90 -6.74 -10.52
CA PRO A 153 -8.17 -7.38 -9.24
C PRO A 153 -7.09 -8.42 -8.92
N PHE A 154 -6.74 -8.53 -7.64
CA PHE A 154 -5.77 -9.51 -7.14
C PHE A 154 -6.40 -10.48 -6.14
N THR A 155 -6.15 -11.78 -6.34
CA THR A 155 -6.22 -12.81 -5.31
C THR A 155 -4.85 -12.98 -4.66
N ALA A 156 -4.79 -13.71 -3.55
CA ALA A 156 -3.49 -13.99 -2.91
C ALA A 156 -2.54 -14.75 -3.85
N GLU A 157 -3.09 -15.69 -4.63
CA GLU A 157 -2.34 -16.49 -5.60
C GLU A 157 -1.82 -15.62 -6.74
N SER A 158 -2.70 -14.82 -7.37
CA SER A 158 -2.29 -13.99 -8.52
C SER A 158 -1.28 -12.91 -8.15
N LEU A 159 -1.39 -12.34 -6.94
CA LEU A 159 -0.39 -11.39 -6.43
C LEU A 159 0.95 -12.09 -6.16
N ARG A 160 0.92 -13.29 -5.58
CA ARG A 160 2.11 -14.11 -5.35
C ARG A 160 2.81 -14.45 -6.67
N ASP A 161 2.06 -14.91 -7.66
CA ASP A 161 2.59 -15.27 -8.99
C ASP A 161 3.22 -14.06 -9.69
N LEU A 162 2.58 -12.89 -9.63
CA LEU A 162 3.13 -11.64 -10.17
C LEU A 162 4.50 -11.33 -9.56
N LEU A 163 4.65 -11.45 -8.24
CA LEU A 163 5.92 -11.19 -7.56
C LEU A 163 6.99 -12.23 -7.93
N LEU A 164 6.64 -13.51 -8.01
CA LEU A 164 7.56 -14.57 -8.41
C LEU A 164 8.04 -14.41 -9.87
N ILE A 165 7.13 -14.05 -10.80
CA ILE A 165 7.46 -13.74 -12.19
C ILE A 165 8.49 -12.59 -12.27
N HIS A 166 8.38 -11.62 -11.36
CA HIS A 166 9.34 -10.51 -11.26
C HIS A 166 10.58 -10.84 -10.41
N ARG A 167 10.89 -12.14 -10.22
CA ARG A 167 12.10 -12.65 -9.57
C ARG A 167 12.25 -12.32 -8.09
N PHE A 168 11.18 -11.91 -7.42
CA PHE A 168 11.20 -11.81 -5.96
C PHE A 168 11.30 -13.20 -5.34
N THR A 169 11.98 -13.30 -4.20
CA THR A 169 12.07 -14.48 -3.34
C THR A 169 11.37 -14.24 -2.02
N ASP A 170 11.24 -15.28 -1.20
CA ASP A 170 10.61 -15.22 0.13
C ASP A 170 9.22 -14.53 0.09
N VAL A 171 8.47 -14.82 -0.99
CA VAL A 171 7.17 -14.20 -1.24
C VAL A 171 6.13 -14.77 -0.28
N SER A 172 5.58 -13.90 0.56
CA SER A 172 4.44 -14.18 1.42
C SER A 172 3.29 -13.25 1.07
N VAL A 173 2.08 -13.77 0.94
CA VAL A 173 0.85 -12.98 0.73
C VAL A 173 -0.20 -13.47 1.71
N GLU A 174 -0.72 -12.56 2.52
CA GLU A 174 -1.73 -12.89 3.54
C GLU A 174 -2.87 -11.88 3.56
N ARG A 175 -4.00 -12.29 4.10
CA ARG A 175 -5.14 -11.40 4.38
C ARG A 175 -4.83 -10.47 5.54
N PHE A 176 -4.93 -9.18 5.29
CA PHE A 176 -4.60 -8.15 6.25
C PHE A 176 -5.82 -7.27 6.58
N ARG A 177 -6.14 -7.16 7.87
CA ARG A 177 -7.21 -6.28 8.36
C ARG A 177 -6.65 -4.95 8.82
N GLN A 178 -7.22 -3.88 8.30
CA GLN A 178 -6.83 -2.50 8.63
C GLN A 178 -7.35 -2.05 10.01
N LEU A 179 -7.23 -2.92 11.02
CA LEU A 179 -7.69 -2.69 12.40
C LEU A 179 -6.53 -2.92 13.38
N PRO A 180 -5.95 -1.85 13.97
CA PRO A 180 -4.79 -1.98 14.88
C PRO A 180 -5.04 -2.90 16.07
N VAL A 181 -6.28 -3.01 16.57
CA VAL A 181 -6.62 -3.92 17.66
C VAL A 181 -6.45 -5.39 17.26
N VAL A 182 -6.67 -5.72 15.98
CA VAL A 182 -6.46 -7.07 15.44
C VAL A 182 -4.96 -7.40 15.41
N TRP A 183 -4.12 -6.45 15.07
CA TRP A 183 -2.66 -6.67 15.04
C TRP A 183 -2.12 -6.97 16.44
N LYS A 184 -2.63 -6.24 17.46
CA LYS A 184 -2.21 -6.39 18.84
C LYS A 184 -2.73 -7.67 19.50
N TYR A 185 -3.97 -8.07 19.21
CA TYR A 185 -4.65 -9.21 19.82
C TYR A 185 -5.33 -10.10 18.78
N PRO A 186 -4.57 -10.72 17.85
CA PRO A 186 -5.15 -11.44 16.70
C PRO A 186 -6.04 -12.62 17.12
N LYS A 187 -5.64 -13.39 18.14
CA LYS A 187 -6.39 -14.57 18.60
C LYS A 187 -7.83 -14.24 19.06
N VAL A 188 -8.05 -13.03 19.57
CA VAL A 188 -9.35 -12.57 20.06
C VAL A 188 -10.14 -11.88 18.95
N PHE A 189 -9.51 -10.95 18.24
CA PHE A 189 -10.23 -10.06 17.34
C PHE A 189 -10.39 -10.58 15.91
N LEU A 190 -9.57 -11.52 15.44
CA LEU A 190 -9.80 -12.15 14.13
C LEU A 190 -11.14 -12.90 14.09
N PRO A 191 -11.49 -13.79 15.05
CA PRO A 191 -12.81 -14.42 15.06
C PRO A 191 -13.96 -13.42 15.15
N LEU A 192 -13.81 -12.35 15.93
CA LEU A 192 -14.82 -11.30 16.05
C LEU A 192 -15.02 -10.52 14.75
N THR A 193 -13.96 -10.23 14.01
CA THR A 193 -14.08 -9.60 12.69
C THR A 193 -14.77 -10.53 11.69
N GLU A 194 -14.49 -11.84 11.71
CA GLU A 194 -15.20 -12.80 10.87
C GLU A 194 -16.68 -12.87 11.22
N LEU A 195 -17.03 -12.97 12.49
CA LEU A 195 -18.42 -12.94 12.93
C LEU A 195 -19.12 -11.66 12.48
N THR A 196 -18.47 -10.50 12.66
CA THR A 196 -19.00 -9.20 12.19
C THR A 196 -19.22 -9.21 10.68
N ARG A 197 -18.30 -9.76 9.90
CA ARG A 197 -18.39 -9.86 8.45
C ARG A 197 -19.61 -10.65 8.00
N TRP A 198 -19.92 -11.74 8.68
CA TRP A 198 -21.05 -12.61 8.36
C TRP A 198 -22.39 -12.04 8.82
N THR A 199 -22.45 -11.43 10.00
CA THR A 199 -23.71 -11.00 10.64
C THR A 199 -24.12 -9.57 10.30
N SER A 200 -23.17 -8.69 9.91
CA SER A 200 -23.49 -7.29 9.68
C SER A 200 -24.15 -7.06 8.30
N PRO A 201 -25.06 -6.07 8.19
CA PRO A 201 -25.74 -5.72 6.94
C PRO A 201 -24.76 -5.46 5.80
N ARG A 202 -25.18 -5.78 4.56
CA ARG A 202 -24.40 -5.51 3.33
C ARG A 202 -24.47 -4.04 2.92
N VAL A 203 -24.05 -3.14 3.81
CA VAL A 203 -23.94 -1.71 3.50
C VAL A 203 -22.60 -1.43 2.87
N LEU A 204 -22.57 -0.76 1.72
CA LEU A 204 -21.34 -0.48 0.94
C LEU A 204 -20.34 0.40 1.70
N LYS A 205 -20.81 1.38 2.48
CA LYS A 205 -19.97 2.26 3.30
C LYS A 205 -20.55 2.38 4.71
N PRO A 206 -20.34 1.40 5.59
CA PRO A 206 -20.84 1.52 6.96
C PRO A 206 -20.11 2.63 7.72
N HIS A 207 -20.84 3.40 8.54
CA HIS A 207 -20.28 4.46 9.37
C HIS A 207 -19.27 3.94 10.42
N SER A 208 -19.48 2.72 10.91
CA SER A 208 -18.58 2.07 11.87
C SER A 208 -17.30 1.59 11.18
N LYS A 209 -16.16 2.11 11.61
CA LYS A 209 -14.82 1.64 11.15
C LYS A 209 -14.61 0.15 11.44
N TRP A 210 -15.15 -0.36 12.55
CA TRP A 210 -15.10 -1.80 12.88
C TRP A 210 -15.79 -2.64 11.81
N ILE A 211 -17.05 -2.31 11.47
CA ILE A 211 -17.83 -3.05 10.47
C ILE A 211 -17.14 -2.92 9.10
N ARG A 212 -16.71 -1.71 8.74
CA ARG A 212 -16.06 -1.44 7.48
C ARG A 212 -14.82 -2.31 7.29
N PHE A 213 -13.85 -2.22 8.20
CA PHE A 213 -12.57 -2.91 8.08
C PHE A 213 -12.60 -4.40 8.50
N SER A 214 -13.74 -4.89 9.04
CA SER A 214 -14.01 -6.32 9.10
C SER A 214 -14.40 -6.90 7.75
N LYS A 215 -14.86 -6.06 6.80
CA LYS A 215 -15.30 -6.46 5.45
C LYS A 215 -14.28 -6.10 4.36
N GLU A 216 -13.72 -4.91 4.42
CA GLU A 216 -12.68 -4.44 3.48
C GLU A 216 -11.33 -5.05 3.88
N ILE A 217 -11.04 -6.24 3.35
CA ILE A 217 -9.81 -6.98 3.63
C ILE A 217 -8.80 -6.65 2.54
N MET A 218 -7.55 -6.39 2.95
CA MET A 218 -6.43 -6.24 2.04
C MET A 218 -5.62 -7.53 1.96
N LEU A 219 -4.90 -7.69 0.88
CA LEU A 219 -3.73 -8.57 0.80
C LEU A 219 -2.52 -7.76 1.23
N LEU A 220 -1.73 -8.27 2.16
CA LEU A 220 -0.40 -7.78 2.48
C LEU A 220 0.60 -8.75 1.89
N ALA A 221 1.33 -8.29 0.90
CA ALA A 221 2.45 -9.02 0.32
C ALA A 221 3.76 -8.51 0.91
N SER A 222 4.66 -9.44 1.24
CA SER A 222 6.08 -9.17 1.50
C SER A 222 6.92 -10.04 0.58
N ALA A 223 8.00 -9.48 0.05
CA ALA A 223 8.89 -10.18 -0.86
C ALA A 223 10.30 -9.58 -0.79
N VAL A 224 11.32 -10.36 -1.10
CA VAL A 224 12.72 -9.94 -1.04
C VAL A 224 13.32 -9.94 -2.44
N LYS A 225 14.09 -8.90 -2.78
CA LYS A 225 14.94 -8.93 -3.96
C LYS A 225 16.16 -9.81 -3.66
N PRO A 226 16.44 -10.87 -4.43
CA PRO A 226 17.56 -11.77 -4.15
C PRO A 226 18.89 -11.02 -4.09
N LEU A 227 19.85 -11.54 -3.31
CA LEU A 227 21.19 -10.94 -3.16
C LEU A 227 22.02 -11.04 -4.44
N ILE A 228 21.74 -12.05 -5.27
CA ILE A 228 22.40 -12.28 -6.56
C ILE A 228 21.26 -12.45 -7.57
N SER A 229 21.24 -11.61 -8.61
CA SER A 229 20.39 -11.85 -9.78
C SER A 229 21.20 -12.78 -10.71
N ASP A 230 20.83 -14.05 -10.75
CA ASP A 230 21.28 -14.94 -11.85
C ASP A 230 20.71 -14.45 -13.18
#